data_86e6baf467348c42e0680fa1cd2bb8e7
#
_entry.id   86e6baf467348c42e0680fa1cd2bb8e7
#
_cell.length_a   1.000
_cell.length_b   1.000
_cell.length_c   1.000
_cell.angle_alpha   90.00
_cell.angle_beta   90.00
_cell.angle_gamma   90.00
#
_symmetry.space_group_name_H-M   'P 1'
#
loop_
_entity.id
_entity.type
_entity.pdbx_description
1 polymer ?
#
loop_
_entity_poly.entity_id
_entity_poly.type
_entity_poly.pdbx_seq_one_letter_code
_entity_poly.pdbx_strand_id
1 'polypeptide(L)'
;MKEDKRAILGWVMFDWANSSYSLVISTAVFPVFFLAATPEEIPIFNFSVYNSSLYAFSVTFSYILISLLSPVLSGIADHGGKRKFFMRVFTTTGSLACILLYFFTGSNNLWIGIIAFIIATTSHAGSLVFYDAYLPDIALPEHRDKISARGYAFGYIGSVLLLIVNLLVIQKPEWFGISSENHLPVRLAFLSVGIWWFSFSQYSFIRLPEDQNVAFDKSQLFGGLKKLKTAWNHIRHNRDVMYFLFSFFCYSAGVQTVIYLASAFAQKELHFESSELILIILILQIVAIGGAYLFAYISKLSQNKTSMMIMLCIWILICVLAYLVHSKTQFYLVAALVGMVLGGIQALSRSAYSKIIPTEKNLNTCLFSFYDTLYYLSIISGTFTFGIVGQLTGSMRNSVISLGIFFIAGLIFLSRVKKSSFIHK
;
A
#
# COMPACT_ATOMS: atom_id res chain seq x y z
N MET A 1 12.05 -20.93 17.70
CA MET A 1 12.07 -19.48 18.00
C MET A 1 10.94 -19.16 18.95
N LYS A 2 11.18 -18.43 20.04
CA LYS A 2 10.10 -18.04 20.99
C LYS A 2 9.54 -16.69 20.49
N GLU A 3 8.22 -16.60 20.33
CA GLU A 3 7.58 -15.34 19.90
C GLU A 3 7.73 -14.26 20.97
N ASP A 4 8.17 -13.08 20.58
CA ASP A 4 8.17 -11.90 21.43
C ASP A 4 6.89 -11.08 21.20
N LYS A 5 5.94 -11.19 22.14
CA LYS A 5 4.68 -10.46 22.10
C LYS A 5 4.86 -8.94 22.06
N ARG A 6 5.96 -8.41 22.62
CA ARG A 6 6.26 -6.97 22.60
C ARG A 6 6.69 -6.52 21.20
N ALA A 7 7.54 -7.32 20.53
CA ALA A 7 7.94 -7.06 19.15
C ALA A 7 6.74 -7.16 18.19
N ILE A 8 5.88 -8.18 18.36
CA ILE A 8 4.65 -8.32 17.57
C ILE A 8 3.74 -7.10 17.73
N LEU A 9 3.51 -6.64 18.97
CA LEU A 9 2.69 -5.45 19.19
C LEU A 9 3.34 -4.19 18.60
N GLY A 10 4.64 -4.04 18.72
CA GLY A 10 5.41 -2.95 18.09
C GLY A 10 5.27 -2.97 16.56
N TRP A 11 5.31 -4.16 15.95
CA TRP A 11 5.12 -4.34 14.53
C TRP A 11 3.70 -3.98 14.08
N VAL A 12 2.68 -4.45 14.78
CA VAL A 12 1.26 -4.13 14.49
C VAL A 12 0.98 -2.62 14.62
N MET A 13 1.59 -1.95 15.60
CA MET A 13 1.44 -0.50 15.80
C MET A 13 2.12 0.33 14.71
N PHE A 14 3.02 -0.25 13.92
CA PHE A 14 3.55 0.43 12.76
C PHE A 14 2.50 0.58 11.64
N ASP A 15 1.69 -0.44 11.40
CA ASP A 15 0.55 -0.34 10.46
C ASP A 15 -0.46 0.73 10.92
N TRP A 16 -0.74 0.82 12.23
CA TRP A 16 -1.56 1.91 12.80
C TRP A 16 -1.01 3.30 12.46
N ALA A 17 0.29 3.47 12.56
CA ALA A 17 0.94 4.76 12.29
C ALA A 17 0.99 5.09 10.80
N ASN A 18 1.45 4.15 10.00
CA ASN A 18 1.84 4.31 8.61
C ASN A 18 0.62 4.37 7.66
N SER A 19 -0.45 3.60 7.93
CA SER A 19 -1.64 3.56 7.07
C SER A 19 -2.38 4.91 7.01
N SER A 20 -2.15 5.81 7.97
CA SER A 20 -2.68 7.16 7.94
C SER A 20 -2.24 7.96 6.70
N TYR A 21 -0.98 7.80 6.28
CA TYR A 21 -0.48 8.40 5.05
C TYR A 21 -1.24 7.87 3.82
N SER A 22 -1.33 6.56 3.70
CA SER A 22 -1.95 5.91 2.55
C SER A 22 -3.41 6.32 2.38
N LEU A 23 -4.20 6.30 3.45
CA LEU A 23 -5.62 6.60 3.38
C LEU A 23 -5.88 8.11 3.32
N VAL A 24 -5.33 8.89 4.26
CA VAL A 24 -5.69 10.31 4.39
C VAL A 24 -5.03 11.14 3.31
N ILE A 25 -3.72 11.01 3.10
CA ILE A 25 -3.00 11.84 2.11
C ILE A 25 -3.15 11.25 0.71
N SER A 26 -2.65 10.04 0.49
CA SER A 26 -2.51 9.50 -0.86
C SER A 26 -3.84 9.22 -1.55
N THR A 27 -4.88 8.82 -0.79
CA THR A 27 -6.17 8.39 -1.36
C THR A 27 -7.26 9.45 -1.23
N ALA A 28 -7.40 10.10 -0.06
CA ALA A 28 -8.60 10.90 0.23
C ALA A 28 -8.39 12.41 0.03
N VAL A 29 -7.35 13.01 0.62
CA VAL A 29 -7.28 14.48 0.76
C VAL A 29 -6.40 15.14 -0.30
N PHE A 30 -5.16 14.65 -0.50
CA PHE A 30 -4.20 15.33 -1.37
C PHE A 30 -4.63 15.37 -2.84
N PRO A 31 -5.11 14.27 -3.48
CA PRO A 31 -5.53 14.32 -4.88
C PRO A 31 -6.63 15.35 -5.13
N VAL A 32 -7.65 15.36 -4.27
CA VAL A 32 -8.80 16.27 -4.38
C VAL A 32 -8.34 17.71 -4.19
N PHE A 33 -7.54 17.97 -3.16
CA PHE A 33 -7.03 19.31 -2.88
C PHE A 33 -6.09 19.82 -3.97
N PHE A 34 -5.18 18.98 -4.45
CA PHE A 34 -4.23 19.35 -5.50
C PHE A 34 -4.96 19.79 -6.77
N LEU A 35 -5.95 19.02 -7.23
CA LEU A 35 -6.73 19.35 -8.42
C LEU A 35 -7.59 20.62 -8.23
N ALA A 36 -8.13 20.84 -7.03
CA ALA A 36 -8.94 22.01 -6.74
C ALA A 36 -8.11 23.30 -6.53
N ALA A 37 -6.89 23.17 -5.98
CA ALA A 37 -6.03 24.32 -5.65
C ALA A 37 -5.07 24.74 -6.78
N THR A 38 -5.04 24.00 -7.90
CA THR A 38 -4.17 24.28 -9.04
C THR A 38 -5.00 24.48 -10.32
N PRO A 39 -4.56 25.32 -11.26
CA PRO A 39 -5.24 25.47 -12.55
C PRO A 39 -5.24 24.14 -13.32
N GLU A 40 -6.23 23.94 -14.16
CA GLU A 40 -6.36 22.71 -14.96
C GLU A 40 -5.14 22.46 -15.83
N GLU A 41 -4.60 23.54 -16.43
CA GLU A 41 -3.37 23.54 -17.20
C GLU A 41 -2.27 24.30 -16.47
N ILE A 42 -1.15 23.65 -16.23
CA ILE A 42 0.01 24.19 -15.52
C ILE A 42 1.14 24.43 -16.54
N PRO A 43 1.59 25.67 -16.73
CA PRO A 43 2.73 25.94 -17.59
C PRO A 43 4.03 25.44 -16.95
N ILE A 44 4.72 24.52 -17.62
CA ILE A 44 6.03 23.99 -17.21
C ILE A 44 7.00 24.22 -18.38
N PHE A 45 7.91 25.16 -18.24
CA PHE A 45 8.79 25.62 -19.33
C PHE A 45 7.98 26.06 -20.58
N ASN A 46 8.14 25.33 -21.69
CA ASN A 46 7.48 25.63 -22.98
C ASN A 46 6.26 24.70 -23.22
N PHE A 47 5.83 23.92 -22.23
CA PHE A 47 4.73 22.97 -22.35
C PHE A 47 3.63 23.31 -21.34
N SER A 48 2.39 22.99 -21.69
CA SER A 48 1.26 22.99 -20.76
C SER A 48 0.95 21.54 -20.36
N VAL A 49 0.86 21.29 -19.06
CA VAL A 49 0.59 19.96 -18.49
C VAL A 49 -0.67 20.03 -17.64
N TYR A 50 -1.60 19.12 -17.86
CA TYR A 50 -2.78 19.03 -17.00
C TYR A 50 -2.39 18.69 -15.56
N ASN A 51 -3.04 19.35 -14.60
CA ASN A 51 -2.78 19.12 -13.16
C ASN A 51 -2.99 17.65 -12.75
N SER A 52 -3.98 16.99 -13.33
CA SER A 52 -4.22 15.55 -13.13
C SER A 52 -3.07 14.67 -13.64
N SER A 53 -2.48 15.05 -14.79
CA SER A 53 -1.32 14.36 -15.34
C SER A 53 -0.07 14.58 -14.47
N LEU A 54 0.13 15.81 -13.98
CA LEU A 54 1.24 16.14 -13.11
C LEU A 54 1.17 15.37 -11.78
N TYR A 55 -0.03 15.24 -11.20
CA TYR A 55 -0.26 14.39 -10.05
C TYR A 55 0.09 12.92 -10.36
N ALA A 56 -0.43 12.38 -11.47
CA ALA A 56 -0.17 11.00 -11.88
C ALA A 56 1.33 10.74 -12.12
N PHE A 57 2.05 11.70 -12.74
CA PHE A 57 3.50 11.62 -12.91
C PHE A 57 4.25 11.65 -11.58
N SER A 58 3.77 12.43 -10.60
CA SER A 58 4.37 12.49 -9.27
C SER A 58 4.23 11.14 -8.53
N VAL A 59 3.07 10.50 -8.63
CA VAL A 59 2.85 9.14 -8.10
C VAL A 59 3.78 8.13 -8.79
N THR A 60 3.79 8.12 -10.12
CA THR A 60 4.60 7.20 -10.92
C THR A 60 6.08 7.36 -10.61
N PHE A 61 6.58 8.60 -10.56
CA PHE A 61 7.97 8.90 -10.25
C PHE A 61 8.36 8.41 -8.86
N SER A 62 7.48 8.58 -7.87
CA SER A 62 7.71 8.07 -6.51
C SER A 62 7.91 6.55 -6.48
N TYR A 63 7.07 5.81 -7.20
CA TYR A 63 7.17 4.35 -7.26
C TYR A 63 8.37 3.86 -8.10
N ILE A 64 8.73 4.55 -9.16
CA ILE A 64 9.99 4.27 -9.90
C ILE A 64 11.19 4.48 -8.98
N LEU A 65 11.23 5.61 -8.27
CA LEU A 65 12.34 5.93 -7.37
C LEU A 65 12.54 4.87 -6.29
N ILE A 66 11.45 4.46 -5.61
CA ILE A 66 11.58 3.43 -4.57
C ILE A 66 11.87 2.04 -5.16
N SER A 67 11.34 1.71 -6.32
CA SER A 67 11.63 0.43 -6.99
C SER A 67 13.11 0.26 -7.32
N LEU A 68 13.80 1.37 -7.63
CA LEU A 68 15.24 1.37 -7.88
C LEU A 68 16.06 1.38 -6.58
N LEU A 69 15.62 2.12 -5.57
CA LEU A 69 16.35 2.28 -4.31
C LEU A 69 16.18 1.09 -3.38
N SER A 70 14.99 0.50 -3.29
CA SER A 70 14.68 -0.50 -2.26
C SER A 70 15.56 -1.75 -2.33
N PRO A 71 15.88 -2.35 -3.51
CA PRO A 71 16.76 -3.51 -3.56
C PRO A 71 18.17 -3.20 -3.07
N VAL A 72 18.71 -2.03 -3.41
CA VAL A 72 20.06 -1.62 -2.99
C VAL A 72 20.11 -1.39 -1.48
N LEU A 73 19.16 -0.61 -0.96
CA LEU A 73 19.10 -0.28 0.47
C LEU A 73 18.80 -1.50 1.32
N SER A 74 17.97 -2.43 0.83
CA SER A 74 17.69 -3.70 1.52
C SER A 74 18.93 -4.59 1.62
N GLY A 75 19.75 -4.63 0.56
CA GLY A 75 21.03 -5.33 0.58
C GLY A 75 21.99 -4.79 1.64
N ILE A 76 22.08 -3.46 1.71
CA ILE A 76 22.90 -2.77 2.73
C ILE A 76 22.34 -3.05 4.14
N ALA A 77 21.01 -2.99 4.31
CA ALA A 77 20.37 -3.23 5.59
C ALA A 77 20.59 -4.66 6.09
N ASP A 78 20.48 -5.66 5.21
CA ASP A 78 20.69 -7.07 5.56
C ASP A 78 22.17 -7.40 5.80
N HIS A 79 23.10 -6.74 5.09
CA HIS A 79 24.53 -6.94 5.31
C HIS A 79 25.01 -6.27 6.60
N GLY A 80 24.58 -5.04 6.85
CA GLY A 80 24.97 -4.27 8.02
C GLY A 80 24.08 -4.46 9.25
N GLY A 81 23.01 -5.28 9.18
CA GLY A 81 22.06 -5.46 10.27
C GLY A 81 21.34 -4.17 10.68
N LYS A 82 21.08 -3.25 9.73
CA LYS A 82 20.56 -1.89 9.98
C LYS A 82 19.14 -1.66 9.48
N ARG A 83 18.30 -2.67 9.58
CA ARG A 83 16.90 -2.63 9.11
C ARG A 83 16.07 -1.55 9.81
N LYS A 84 16.18 -1.47 11.13
CA LYS A 84 15.47 -0.49 11.96
C LYS A 84 15.91 0.95 11.65
N PHE A 85 17.20 1.15 11.40
CA PHE A 85 17.76 2.44 11.00
C PHE A 85 17.10 2.95 9.71
N PHE A 86 17.07 2.14 8.64
CA PHE A 86 16.44 2.55 7.38
C PHE A 86 14.93 2.79 7.54
N MET A 87 14.25 1.94 8.30
CA MET A 87 12.85 2.11 8.61
C MET A 87 12.59 3.46 9.33
N ARG A 88 13.43 3.84 10.29
CA ARG A 88 13.39 5.15 10.97
C ARG A 88 13.65 6.31 10.02
N VAL A 89 14.67 6.20 9.16
CA VAL A 89 14.99 7.25 8.17
C VAL A 89 13.80 7.52 7.27
N PHE A 90 13.23 6.48 6.65
CA PHE A 90 12.07 6.64 5.78
C PHE A 90 10.86 7.18 6.54
N THR A 91 10.56 6.67 7.73
CA THR A 91 9.44 7.16 8.54
C THR A 91 9.62 8.64 8.88
N THR A 92 10.79 9.05 9.33
CA THR A 92 11.07 10.45 9.70
C THR A 92 10.98 11.36 8.48
N THR A 93 11.61 10.98 7.37
CA THR A 93 11.60 11.75 6.12
C THR A 93 10.17 11.89 5.57
N GLY A 94 9.39 10.79 5.58
CA GLY A 94 8.00 10.80 5.14
C GLY A 94 7.11 11.65 6.03
N SER A 95 7.26 11.56 7.34
CA SER A 95 6.51 12.38 8.30
C SER A 95 6.83 13.88 8.15
N LEU A 96 8.10 14.24 7.98
CA LEU A 96 8.52 15.61 7.71
C LEU A 96 7.99 16.12 6.38
N ALA A 97 7.96 15.28 5.35
CA ALA A 97 7.38 15.63 4.07
C ALA A 97 5.85 15.88 4.18
N CYS A 98 5.12 15.08 4.99
CA CYS A 98 3.71 15.36 5.28
C CYS A 98 3.54 16.70 6.00
N ILE A 99 4.41 17.03 6.95
CA ILE A 99 4.41 18.34 7.62
C ILE A 99 4.72 19.46 6.60
N LEU A 100 5.63 19.23 5.65
CA LEU A 100 5.96 20.18 4.59
C LEU A 100 4.75 20.47 3.68
N LEU A 101 3.87 19.48 3.44
CA LEU A 101 2.62 19.68 2.71
C LEU A 101 1.70 20.73 3.35
N TYR A 102 1.84 21.00 4.66
CA TYR A 102 1.12 22.09 5.31
C TYR A 102 1.38 23.45 4.65
N PHE A 103 2.54 23.67 4.05
CA PHE A 103 2.88 24.92 3.38
C PHE A 103 2.38 24.98 1.93
N PHE A 104 1.84 23.89 1.38
CA PHE A 104 1.23 23.89 0.06
C PHE A 104 -0.14 24.55 0.09
N THR A 105 -0.27 25.70 -0.63
CA THR A 105 -1.50 26.50 -0.71
C THR A 105 -2.09 26.57 -2.13
N GLY A 106 -1.43 25.93 -3.12
CA GLY A 106 -1.86 25.93 -4.52
C GLY A 106 -0.76 26.37 -5.48
N SER A 107 -1.16 27.07 -6.53
CA SER A 107 -0.28 27.42 -7.66
C SER A 107 0.99 28.19 -7.29
N ASN A 108 0.93 29.08 -6.29
CA ASN A 108 2.06 29.92 -5.91
C ASN A 108 3.25 29.13 -5.35
N ASN A 109 3.00 27.95 -4.81
CA ASN A 109 4.01 27.08 -4.22
C ASN A 109 3.83 25.63 -4.64
N LEU A 110 3.43 25.43 -5.89
CA LEU A 110 3.17 24.13 -6.53
C LEU A 110 4.26 23.10 -6.26
N TRP A 111 5.52 23.50 -6.43
CA TRP A 111 6.65 22.59 -6.28
C TRP A 111 6.84 22.08 -4.85
N ILE A 112 6.43 22.85 -3.83
CA ILE A 112 6.41 22.37 -2.45
C ILE A 112 5.46 21.18 -2.34
N GLY A 113 4.24 21.31 -2.90
CA GLY A 113 3.26 20.22 -2.90
C GLY A 113 3.77 18.96 -3.61
N ILE A 114 4.30 19.12 -4.82
CA ILE A 114 4.79 18.00 -5.65
C ILE A 114 5.98 17.30 -5.00
N ILE A 115 7.02 18.05 -4.61
CA ILE A 115 8.25 17.48 -4.05
C ILE A 115 7.95 16.82 -2.69
N ALA A 116 7.19 17.48 -1.83
CA ALA A 116 6.80 16.91 -0.55
C ALA A 116 5.97 15.64 -0.73
N PHE A 117 5.02 15.60 -1.67
CA PHE A 117 4.24 14.42 -1.99
C PHE A 117 5.11 13.27 -2.51
N ILE A 118 6.05 13.53 -3.43
CA ILE A 118 6.99 12.52 -3.95
C ILE A 118 7.84 11.95 -2.82
N ILE A 119 8.40 12.81 -1.95
CA ILE A 119 9.20 12.37 -0.81
C ILE A 119 8.36 11.54 0.17
N ALA A 120 7.15 11.98 0.49
CA ALA A 120 6.26 11.26 1.41
C ALA A 120 5.86 9.89 0.85
N THR A 121 5.48 9.81 -0.44
CA THR A 121 5.11 8.54 -1.11
C THR A 121 6.28 7.57 -1.16
N THR A 122 7.46 8.05 -1.59
CA THR A 122 8.69 7.24 -1.64
C THR A 122 9.08 6.75 -0.25
N SER A 123 8.95 7.61 0.75
CA SER A 123 9.29 7.26 2.14
C SER A 123 8.30 6.28 2.75
N HIS A 124 7.01 6.44 2.47
CA HIS A 124 5.99 5.48 2.89
C HIS A 124 6.29 4.10 2.31
N ALA A 125 6.46 4.01 1.00
CA ALA A 125 6.77 2.75 0.32
C ALA A 125 8.10 2.16 0.80
N GLY A 126 9.15 2.99 0.96
CA GLY A 126 10.46 2.55 1.47
C GLY A 126 10.40 2.00 2.89
N SER A 127 9.59 2.59 3.77
CA SER A 127 9.44 2.09 5.15
C SER A 127 8.82 0.70 5.23
N LEU A 128 7.89 0.37 4.30
CA LEU A 128 7.21 -0.92 4.24
C LEU A 128 8.14 -2.08 3.92
N VAL A 129 9.14 -1.88 3.04
CA VAL A 129 10.14 -2.90 2.69
C VAL A 129 10.84 -3.45 3.95
N PHE A 130 11.28 -2.54 4.82
CA PHE A 130 11.97 -2.92 6.05
C PHE A 130 10.99 -3.43 7.12
N TYR A 131 9.80 -2.89 7.17
CA TYR A 131 8.73 -3.29 8.07
C TYR A 131 8.27 -4.72 7.79
N ASP A 132 7.93 -5.05 6.55
CA ASP A 132 7.43 -6.38 6.17
C ASP A 132 8.46 -7.48 6.40
N ALA A 133 9.74 -7.15 6.23
CA ALA A 133 10.85 -8.07 6.47
C ALA A 133 11.03 -8.49 7.95
N TYR A 134 10.37 -7.82 8.91
CA TYR A 134 10.37 -8.27 10.31
C TYR A 134 9.42 -9.44 10.56
N LEU A 135 8.35 -9.60 9.78
CA LEU A 135 7.32 -10.62 10.03
C LEU A 135 7.88 -12.04 10.19
N PRO A 136 8.78 -12.54 9.31
CA PRO A 136 9.39 -13.86 9.48
C PRO A 136 10.32 -13.96 10.70
N ASP A 137 10.84 -12.84 11.23
CA ASP A 137 11.76 -12.83 12.36
C ASP A 137 11.06 -12.81 13.72
N ILE A 138 9.84 -12.25 13.80
CA ILE A 138 9.11 -12.03 15.04
C ILE A 138 7.96 -13.03 15.27
N ALA A 139 7.53 -13.73 14.21
CA ALA A 139 6.35 -14.60 14.24
C ALA A 139 6.65 -16.02 13.76
N LEU A 140 6.12 -17.01 14.45
CA LEU A 140 6.10 -18.38 13.98
C LEU A 140 5.27 -18.52 12.71
N PRO A 141 5.64 -19.38 11.75
CA PRO A 141 4.93 -19.53 10.47
C PRO A 141 3.41 -19.73 10.62
N GLU A 142 2.99 -20.51 11.62
CA GLU A 142 1.59 -20.80 11.93
C GLU A 142 0.78 -19.58 12.40
N HIS A 143 1.45 -18.57 12.97
CA HIS A 143 0.81 -17.34 13.47
C HIS A 143 0.90 -16.15 12.52
N ARG A 144 1.70 -16.22 11.45
CA ARG A 144 1.95 -15.09 10.55
C ARG A 144 0.68 -14.56 9.89
N ASP A 145 -0.26 -15.43 9.53
CA ASP A 145 -1.54 -15.00 8.92
C ASP A 145 -2.35 -14.13 9.89
N LYS A 146 -2.46 -14.58 11.15
CA LYS A 146 -3.18 -13.85 12.19
C LYS A 146 -2.49 -12.53 12.55
N ILE A 147 -1.16 -12.53 12.64
CA ILE A 147 -0.38 -11.34 12.96
C ILE A 147 -0.45 -10.34 11.82
N SER A 148 -0.32 -10.79 10.57
CA SER A 148 -0.46 -9.93 9.38
C SER A 148 -1.87 -9.32 9.29
N ALA A 149 -2.92 -10.14 9.50
CA ALA A 149 -4.30 -9.63 9.53
C ALA A 149 -4.51 -8.59 10.65
N ARG A 150 -3.92 -8.81 11.82
CA ARG A 150 -3.96 -7.84 12.92
C ARG A 150 -3.26 -6.53 12.56
N GLY A 151 -2.11 -6.58 11.86
CA GLY A 151 -1.42 -5.38 11.36
C GLY A 151 -2.34 -4.56 10.46
N TYR A 152 -2.87 -5.15 9.41
CA TYR A 152 -3.79 -4.46 8.49
C TYR A 152 -5.05 -3.94 9.21
N ALA A 153 -5.67 -4.73 10.10
CA ALA A 153 -6.84 -4.28 10.85
C ALA A 153 -6.54 -3.03 11.70
N PHE A 154 -5.39 -3.00 12.38
CA PHE A 154 -4.96 -1.83 13.14
C PHE A 154 -4.65 -0.64 12.24
N GLY A 155 -4.05 -0.87 11.07
CA GLY A 155 -3.83 0.16 10.05
C GLY A 155 -5.13 0.77 9.56
N TYR A 156 -6.13 -0.04 9.25
CA TYR A 156 -7.46 0.44 8.85
C TYR A 156 -8.15 1.23 9.97
N ILE A 157 -8.12 0.75 11.21
CA ILE A 157 -8.73 1.44 12.35
C ILE A 157 -8.04 2.80 12.55
N GLY A 158 -6.70 2.84 12.63
CA GLY A 158 -5.95 4.08 12.86
C GLY A 158 -6.14 5.11 11.76
N SER A 159 -6.09 4.67 10.50
CA SER A 159 -6.27 5.56 9.35
C SER A 159 -7.70 6.09 9.23
N VAL A 160 -8.71 5.26 9.49
CA VAL A 160 -10.13 5.68 9.49
C VAL A 160 -10.41 6.68 10.62
N LEU A 161 -9.91 6.44 11.82
CA LEU A 161 -10.06 7.40 12.93
C LEU A 161 -9.49 8.78 12.57
N LEU A 162 -8.26 8.81 12.04
CA LEU A 162 -7.64 10.06 11.65
C LEU A 162 -8.36 10.71 10.46
N LEU A 163 -8.83 9.92 9.48
CA LEU A 163 -9.59 10.42 8.34
C LEU A 163 -10.91 11.08 8.82
N ILE A 164 -11.65 10.45 9.72
CA ILE A 164 -12.91 11.02 10.27
C ILE A 164 -12.64 12.35 10.95
N VAL A 165 -11.61 12.43 11.80
CA VAL A 165 -11.25 13.70 12.48
C VAL A 165 -10.89 14.76 11.45
N ASN A 166 -10.07 14.45 10.46
CA ASN A 166 -9.68 15.40 9.43
C ASN A 166 -10.87 15.85 8.57
N LEU A 167 -11.79 14.95 8.22
CA LEU A 167 -12.99 15.31 7.47
C LEU A 167 -13.93 16.24 8.28
N LEU A 168 -14.07 16.00 9.59
CA LEU A 168 -14.84 16.91 10.46
C LEU A 168 -14.21 18.30 10.49
N VAL A 169 -12.89 18.39 10.60
CA VAL A 169 -12.15 19.67 10.58
C VAL A 169 -12.30 20.37 9.22
N ILE A 170 -12.27 19.61 8.12
CA ILE A 170 -12.39 20.16 6.75
C ILE A 170 -13.83 20.65 6.48
N GLN A 171 -14.85 19.88 6.90
CA GLN A 171 -16.25 20.17 6.58
C GLN A 171 -16.89 21.16 7.55
N LYS A 172 -16.44 21.20 8.81
CA LYS A 172 -16.98 22.01 9.90
C LYS A 172 -15.87 22.69 10.70
N PRO A 173 -15.01 23.51 10.04
CA PRO A 173 -13.87 24.15 10.71
C PRO A 173 -14.30 25.06 11.85
N GLU A 174 -15.50 25.66 11.76
CA GLU A 174 -16.08 26.51 12.79
C GLU A 174 -16.29 25.80 14.13
N TRP A 175 -16.52 24.47 14.14
CA TRP A 175 -16.66 23.71 15.39
C TRP A 175 -15.36 23.64 16.19
N PHE A 176 -14.24 23.86 15.50
CA PHE A 176 -12.88 23.80 16.07
C PHE A 176 -12.27 25.20 16.22
N GLY A 177 -13.02 26.28 15.90
CA GLY A 177 -12.50 27.64 15.89
C GLY A 177 -11.42 27.90 14.82
N ILE A 178 -11.44 27.13 13.73
CA ILE A 178 -10.46 27.18 12.66
C ILE A 178 -11.01 28.04 11.51
N SER A 179 -10.20 29.01 11.04
CA SER A 179 -10.52 29.79 9.85
C SER A 179 -10.46 28.93 8.59
N SER A 180 -11.39 29.16 7.65
CA SER A 180 -11.35 28.51 6.33
C SER A 180 -10.39 29.20 5.33
N GLU A 181 -9.74 30.29 5.74
CA GLU A 181 -8.83 31.04 4.88
C GLU A 181 -7.61 30.19 4.44
N ASN A 182 -7.15 30.42 3.21
CA ASN A 182 -5.99 29.76 2.63
C ASN A 182 -6.02 28.24 2.77
N HIS A 183 -7.21 27.62 2.72
CA HIS A 183 -7.40 26.17 2.86
C HIS A 183 -6.81 25.58 4.16
N LEU A 184 -6.77 26.37 5.23
CA LEU A 184 -6.14 25.98 6.50
C LEU A 184 -6.63 24.62 7.04
N PRO A 185 -7.96 24.26 7.01
CA PRO A 185 -8.41 22.95 7.46
C PRO A 185 -7.76 21.76 6.73
N VAL A 186 -7.61 21.85 5.41
CA VAL A 186 -6.96 20.81 4.61
C VAL A 186 -5.46 20.72 4.91
N ARG A 187 -4.80 21.85 5.07
CA ARG A 187 -3.37 21.93 5.42
C ARG A 187 -3.10 21.34 6.81
N LEU A 188 -4.01 21.56 7.76
CA LEU A 188 -3.95 20.91 9.08
C LEU A 188 -4.12 19.40 9.00
N ALA A 189 -4.88 18.88 8.05
CA ALA A 189 -4.96 17.43 7.83
C ALA A 189 -3.58 16.85 7.43
N PHE A 190 -2.81 17.52 6.57
CA PHE A 190 -1.45 17.08 6.23
C PHE A 190 -0.52 17.10 7.44
N LEU A 191 -0.58 18.16 8.22
CA LEU A 191 0.19 18.30 9.47
C LEU A 191 -0.14 17.16 10.44
N SER A 192 -1.45 16.90 10.64
CA SER A 192 -1.93 15.88 11.57
C SER A 192 -1.42 14.47 11.19
N VAL A 193 -1.38 14.15 9.89
CA VAL A 193 -0.85 12.88 9.39
C VAL A 193 0.65 12.75 9.67
N GLY A 194 1.43 13.81 9.43
CA GLY A 194 2.86 13.81 9.72
C GLY A 194 3.14 13.57 11.20
N ILE A 195 2.42 14.29 12.09
CA ILE A 195 2.54 14.12 13.55
C ILE A 195 2.10 12.70 13.97
N TRP A 196 0.96 12.21 13.47
CA TRP A 196 0.46 10.87 13.76
C TRP A 196 1.45 9.79 13.38
N TRP A 197 1.92 9.81 12.13
CA TRP A 197 2.85 8.81 11.61
C TRP A 197 4.15 8.79 12.41
N PHE A 198 4.76 9.96 12.64
CA PHE A 198 5.98 10.07 13.44
C PHE A 198 5.78 9.56 14.88
N SER A 199 4.76 10.06 15.58
CA SER A 199 4.56 9.80 17.00
C SER A 199 4.27 8.34 17.31
N PHE A 200 3.32 7.73 16.58
CA PHE A 200 2.97 6.33 16.79
C PHE A 200 4.06 5.35 16.33
N SER A 201 4.87 5.73 15.33
CA SER A 201 6.01 4.89 14.92
C SER A 201 7.09 4.78 16.00
N GLN A 202 7.22 5.76 16.91
CA GLN A 202 8.18 5.66 18.01
C GLN A 202 7.87 4.45 18.91
N TYR A 203 6.59 4.15 19.14
CA TYR A 203 6.20 2.96 19.89
C TYR A 203 6.72 1.66 19.23
N SER A 204 6.68 1.59 17.91
CA SER A 204 7.21 0.47 17.13
C SER A 204 8.73 0.38 17.26
N PHE A 205 9.42 1.50 17.11
CA PHE A 205 10.88 1.53 17.18
C PHE A 205 11.45 1.15 18.56
N ILE A 206 10.73 1.41 19.65
CA ILE A 206 11.14 0.99 21.00
C ILE A 206 11.03 -0.52 21.18
N ARG A 207 10.10 -1.19 20.47
CA ARG A 207 9.75 -2.60 20.69
C ARG A 207 10.30 -3.57 19.66
N LEU A 208 10.57 -3.09 18.45
CA LEU A 208 11.19 -3.92 17.41
C LEU A 208 12.65 -4.26 17.79
N PRO A 209 13.15 -5.44 17.34
CA PRO A 209 14.53 -5.84 17.56
C PRO A 209 15.53 -4.75 17.17
N GLU A 210 16.58 -4.60 17.98
CA GLU A 210 17.63 -3.62 17.72
C GLU A 210 18.51 -4.04 16.54
N ASP A 211 19.04 -3.02 15.84
CA ASP A 211 20.03 -3.20 14.80
C ASP A 211 21.37 -3.66 15.39
N GLN A 212 22.15 -4.36 14.59
CA GLN A 212 23.51 -4.73 14.98
C GLN A 212 24.42 -3.48 15.00
N ASN A 213 25.31 -3.40 15.99
CA ASN A 213 26.28 -2.31 16.12
C ASN A 213 27.47 -2.51 15.15
N VAL A 214 27.20 -2.51 13.84
CA VAL A 214 28.23 -2.56 12.81
C VAL A 214 28.44 -1.15 12.26
N ALA A 215 29.67 -0.66 12.26
CA ALA A 215 30.01 0.64 11.68
C ALA A 215 29.70 0.63 10.17
N PHE A 216 29.22 1.76 9.65
CA PHE A 216 28.93 1.87 8.21
C PHE A 216 30.26 2.02 7.45
N ASP A 217 30.58 1.05 6.61
CA ASP A 217 31.77 1.05 5.77
C ASP A 217 31.41 0.83 4.28
N LYS A 218 32.29 1.28 3.37
CA LYS A 218 32.12 1.08 1.92
C LYS A 218 32.01 -0.39 1.51
N SER A 219 32.60 -1.30 2.29
CA SER A 219 32.44 -2.75 2.10
C SER A 219 30.97 -3.22 2.18
N GLN A 220 30.12 -2.48 2.90
CA GLN A 220 28.69 -2.80 3.04
C GLN A 220 27.92 -2.63 1.72
N LEU A 221 28.33 -1.71 0.83
CA LEU A 221 27.73 -1.56 -0.49
C LEU A 221 27.96 -2.82 -1.34
N PHE A 222 29.22 -3.29 -1.41
CA PHE A 222 29.57 -4.52 -2.15
C PHE A 222 28.96 -5.75 -1.50
N GLY A 223 29.00 -5.84 -0.17
CA GLY A 223 28.37 -6.90 0.60
C GLY A 223 26.86 -6.94 0.39
N GLY A 224 26.21 -5.77 0.33
CA GLY A 224 24.79 -5.61 0.04
C GLY A 224 24.42 -6.11 -1.36
N LEU A 225 25.19 -5.73 -2.39
CA LEU A 225 24.98 -6.23 -3.76
C LEU A 225 25.15 -7.74 -3.86
N LYS A 226 26.12 -8.31 -3.13
CA LYS A 226 26.32 -9.77 -3.05
C LYS A 226 25.10 -10.44 -2.42
N LYS A 227 24.54 -9.89 -1.33
CA LYS A 227 23.32 -10.42 -0.70
C LYS A 227 22.11 -10.33 -1.62
N LEU A 228 21.95 -9.21 -2.33
CA LEU A 228 20.89 -9.05 -3.31
C LEU A 228 20.98 -10.13 -4.42
N LYS A 229 22.19 -10.37 -4.94
CA LYS A 229 22.43 -11.45 -5.92
C LYS A 229 22.12 -12.84 -5.33
N THR A 230 22.46 -13.07 -4.07
CA THR A 230 22.13 -14.33 -3.38
C THR A 230 20.62 -14.49 -3.24
N ALA A 231 19.92 -13.45 -2.78
CA ALA A 231 18.46 -13.45 -2.67
C ALA A 231 17.78 -13.72 -4.03
N TRP A 232 18.24 -13.05 -5.11
CA TRP A 232 17.76 -13.31 -6.45
C TRP A 232 17.98 -14.76 -6.90
N ASN A 233 19.16 -15.33 -6.60
CA ASN A 233 19.43 -16.72 -6.91
C ASN A 233 18.48 -17.68 -6.18
N HIS A 234 18.16 -17.42 -4.91
CA HIS A 234 17.16 -18.21 -4.16
C HIS A 234 15.77 -18.12 -4.81
N ILE A 235 15.34 -16.91 -5.20
CA ILE A 235 14.05 -16.71 -5.86
C ILE A 235 13.99 -17.46 -7.18
N ARG A 236 14.95 -17.23 -8.09
CA ARG A 236 14.90 -17.76 -9.48
C ARG A 236 14.99 -19.29 -9.55
N HIS A 237 15.64 -19.95 -8.60
CA HIS A 237 15.75 -21.40 -8.56
C HIS A 237 14.58 -22.08 -7.82
N ASN A 238 13.76 -21.32 -7.09
CA ASN A 238 12.58 -21.83 -6.42
C ASN A 238 11.32 -21.56 -7.26
N ARG A 239 10.85 -22.59 -7.99
CA ARG A 239 9.69 -22.47 -8.88
C ARG A 239 8.42 -21.99 -8.14
N ASP A 240 8.22 -22.42 -6.91
CA ASP A 240 7.02 -22.06 -6.14
C ASP A 240 7.06 -20.56 -5.74
N VAL A 241 8.23 -20.05 -5.36
CA VAL A 241 8.40 -18.60 -5.10
C VAL A 241 8.18 -17.79 -6.37
N MET A 242 8.72 -18.22 -7.51
CA MET A 242 8.53 -17.54 -8.80
C MET A 242 7.05 -17.53 -9.21
N TYR A 243 6.36 -18.68 -9.14
CA TYR A 243 4.92 -18.73 -9.44
C TYR A 243 4.10 -17.87 -8.50
N PHE A 244 4.45 -17.82 -7.22
CA PHE A 244 3.79 -16.95 -6.25
C PHE A 244 4.01 -15.48 -6.62
N LEU A 245 5.23 -15.05 -6.92
CA LEU A 245 5.55 -13.68 -7.28
C LEU A 245 4.86 -13.23 -8.59
N PHE A 246 4.79 -14.09 -9.61
CA PHE A 246 4.02 -13.82 -10.82
C PHE A 246 2.52 -13.72 -10.55
N SER A 247 1.99 -14.62 -9.71
CA SER A 247 0.60 -14.52 -9.25
C SER A 247 0.36 -13.20 -8.53
N PHE A 248 1.24 -12.85 -7.59
CA PHE A 248 1.19 -11.62 -6.81
C PHE A 248 1.19 -10.38 -7.70
N PHE A 249 2.10 -10.30 -8.66
CA PHE A 249 2.15 -9.21 -9.62
C PHE A 249 0.81 -9.09 -10.38
N CYS A 250 0.30 -10.19 -10.91
CA CYS A 250 -0.93 -10.19 -11.69
C CYS A 250 -2.13 -9.70 -10.83
N TYR A 251 -2.43 -10.37 -9.71
CA TYR A 251 -3.63 -9.97 -8.97
C TYR A 251 -3.48 -8.61 -8.27
N SER A 252 -2.26 -8.23 -7.87
CA SER A 252 -2.03 -6.90 -7.32
C SER A 252 -2.28 -5.80 -8.34
N ALA A 253 -1.99 -6.03 -9.63
CA ALA A 253 -2.33 -5.09 -10.70
C ALA A 253 -3.84 -4.82 -10.73
N GLY A 254 -4.67 -5.85 -10.63
CA GLY A 254 -6.12 -5.70 -10.54
C GLY A 254 -6.56 -5.01 -9.24
N VAL A 255 -6.10 -5.50 -8.10
CA VAL A 255 -6.47 -5.00 -6.76
C VAL A 255 -6.15 -3.51 -6.62
N GLN A 256 -4.91 -3.10 -6.94
CA GLN A 256 -4.49 -1.72 -6.78
C GLN A 256 -5.21 -0.78 -7.76
N THR A 257 -5.47 -1.23 -8.98
CA THR A 257 -6.25 -0.45 -9.95
C THR A 257 -7.67 -0.21 -9.44
N VAL A 258 -8.32 -1.22 -8.85
CA VAL A 258 -9.65 -1.03 -8.24
C VAL A 258 -9.59 -0.01 -7.10
N ILE A 259 -8.58 -0.08 -6.21
CA ILE A 259 -8.43 0.89 -5.11
C ILE A 259 -8.35 2.33 -5.63
N TYR A 260 -7.50 2.58 -6.63
CA TYR A 260 -7.28 3.93 -7.16
C TYR A 260 -8.44 4.46 -8.01
N LEU A 261 -9.17 3.58 -8.70
CA LEU A 261 -10.13 4.01 -9.72
C LEU A 261 -11.60 3.75 -9.35
N ALA A 262 -11.89 3.06 -8.23
CA ALA A 262 -13.25 2.81 -7.79
C ALA A 262 -14.05 4.10 -7.58
N SER A 263 -13.45 5.13 -7.00
CA SER A 263 -14.08 6.43 -6.80
C SER A 263 -14.37 7.14 -8.12
N ALA A 264 -13.42 7.13 -9.06
CA ALA A 264 -13.60 7.72 -10.38
C ALA A 264 -14.69 6.99 -11.20
N PHE A 265 -14.73 5.65 -11.10
CA PHE A 265 -15.80 4.84 -11.70
C PHE A 265 -17.16 5.19 -11.10
N ALA A 266 -17.28 5.25 -9.77
CA ALA A 266 -18.52 5.59 -9.08
C ALA A 266 -19.01 6.99 -9.46
N GLN A 267 -18.12 7.97 -9.55
CA GLN A 267 -18.45 9.35 -9.94
C GLN A 267 -18.94 9.42 -11.41
N LYS A 268 -18.19 8.81 -12.32
CA LYS A 268 -18.45 8.94 -13.77
C LYS A 268 -19.61 8.09 -14.25
N GLU A 269 -19.72 6.83 -13.80
CA GLU A 269 -20.70 5.86 -14.30
C GLU A 269 -22.02 5.86 -13.50
N LEU A 270 -21.97 6.27 -12.22
CA LEU A 270 -23.10 6.17 -11.30
C LEU A 270 -23.46 7.53 -10.68
N HIS A 271 -22.79 8.61 -11.08
CA HIS A 271 -23.04 9.99 -10.63
C HIS A 271 -23.08 10.14 -9.11
N PHE A 272 -22.09 9.54 -8.43
CA PHE A 272 -21.91 9.72 -6.99
C PHE A 272 -21.39 11.12 -6.69
N GLU A 273 -21.90 11.73 -5.63
CA GLU A 273 -21.39 12.98 -5.08
C GLU A 273 -20.12 12.74 -4.26
N SER A 274 -19.31 13.79 -4.06
CA SER A 274 -18.07 13.68 -3.29
C SER A 274 -18.27 13.17 -1.86
N SER A 275 -19.36 13.53 -1.22
CA SER A 275 -19.75 13.05 0.12
C SER A 275 -20.04 11.54 0.14
N GLU A 276 -20.70 11.03 -0.90
CA GLU A 276 -21.01 9.61 -1.05
C GLU A 276 -19.74 8.79 -1.34
N LEU A 277 -18.77 9.35 -2.10
CA LEU A 277 -17.47 8.71 -2.35
C LEU A 277 -16.67 8.51 -1.06
N ILE A 278 -16.71 9.47 -0.15
CA ILE A 278 -16.09 9.35 1.18
C ILE A 278 -16.73 8.19 1.96
N LEU A 279 -18.06 8.09 1.92
CA LEU A 279 -18.79 6.99 2.58
C LEU A 279 -18.37 5.62 2.00
N ILE A 280 -18.19 5.52 0.68
CA ILE A 280 -17.70 4.29 0.03
C ILE A 280 -16.31 3.92 0.56
N ILE A 281 -15.39 4.88 0.65
CA ILE A 281 -14.03 4.65 1.18
C ILE A 281 -14.11 4.16 2.63
N LEU A 282 -14.95 4.75 3.46
CA LEU A 282 -15.15 4.33 4.86
C LEU A 282 -15.73 2.91 4.94
N ILE A 283 -16.74 2.59 4.14
CA ILE A 283 -17.31 1.23 4.07
C ILE A 283 -16.22 0.21 3.70
N LEU A 284 -15.46 0.49 2.62
CA LEU A 284 -14.36 -0.37 2.19
C LEU A 284 -13.38 -0.67 3.33
N GLN A 285 -12.96 0.35 4.07
CA GLN A 285 -11.98 0.20 5.15
C GLN A 285 -12.54 -0.56 6.37
N ILE A 286 -13.78 -0.27 6.76
CA ILE A 286 -14.43 -0.95 7.89
C ILE A 286 -14.64 -2.43 7.56
N VAL A 287 -15.15 -2.73 6.36
CA VAL A 287 -15.37 -4.12 5.94
C VAL A 287 -14.04 -4.86 5.75
N ALA A 288 -12.98 -4.17 5.31
CA ALA A 288 -11.65 -4.76 5.17
C ALA A 288 -11.06 -5.25 6.50
N ILE A 289 -11.40 -4.61 7.63
CA ILE A 289 -11.03 -5.10 8.96
C ILE A 289 -11.58 -6.51 9.18
N GLY A 290 -12.89 -6.69 8.96
CA GLY A 290 -13.54 -7.99 9.08
C GLY A 290 -12.99 -9.01 8.09
N GLY A 291 -12.74 -8.57 6.84
CA GLY A 291 -12.18 -9.38 5.77
C GLY A 291 -10.79 -9.93 6.09
N ALA A 292 -9.91 -9.11 6.66
CA ALA A 292 -8.57 -9.53 7.06
C ALA A 292 -8.61 -10.70 8.07
N TYR A 293 -9.46 -10.60 9.10
CA TYR A 293 -9.62 -11.67 10.09
C TYR A 293 -10.35 -12.89 9.53
N LEU A 294 -11.40 -12.69 8.72
CA LEU A 294 -12.16 -13.77 8.10
C LEU A 294 -11.25 -14.66 7.24
N PHE A 295 -10.50 -14.06 6.32
CA PHE A 295 -9.64 -14.85 5.43
C PHE A 295 -8.40 -15.40 6.11
N ALA A 296 -7.88 -14.77 7.19
CA ALA A 296 -6.88 -15.37 8.04
C ALA A 296 -7.42 -16.62 8.76
N TYR A 297 -8.69 -16.59 9.20
CA TYR A 297 -9.35 -17.76 9.79
C TYR A 297 -9.58 -18.87 8.75
N ILE A 298 -10.08 -18.54 7.56
CA ILE A 298 -10.23 -19.49 6.43
C ILE A 298 -8.87 -20.10 6.08
N SER A 299 -7.80 -19.29 6.06
CA SER A 299 -6.44 -19.78 5.81
C SER A 299 -5.97 -20.79 6.85
N LYS A 300 -6.31 -20.59 8.12
CA LYS A 300 -6.00 -21.55 9.18
C LYS A 300 -6.69 -22.91 8.96
N LEU A 301 -7.91 -22.92 8.40
CA LEU A 301 -8.68 -24.15 8.15
C LEU A 301 -8.27 -24.83 6.82
N SER A 302 -7.99 -24.04 5.79
CA SER A 302 -7.84 -24.55 4.40
C SER A 302 -6.46 -24.28 3.77
N GLN A 303 -5.53 -23.68 4.49
CA GLN A 303 -4.21 -23.20 4.07
C GLN A 303 -4.26 -21.90 3.20
N ASN A 304 -3.14 -21.15 3.18
CA ASN A 304 -3.01 -19.88 2.47
C ASN A 304 -3.42 -19.96 0.99
N LYS A 305 -2.93 -20.98 0.27
CA LYS A 305 -3.23 -21.16 -1.15
C LYS A 305 -4.73 -21.20 -1.43
N THR A 306 -5.48 -22.02 -0.71
CA THR A 306 -6.92 -22.19 -0.93
C THR A 306 -7.68 -20.91 -0.58
N SER A 307 -7.35 -20.26 0.53
CA SER A 307 -7.97 -18.99 0.93
C SER A 307 -7.74 -17.89 -0.11
N MET A 308 -6.51 -17.78 -0.62
CA MET A 308 -6.17 -16.80 -1.67
C MET A 308 -6.88 -17.11 -3.00
N MET A 309 -6.98 -18.39 -3.39
CA MET A 309 -7.74 -18.77 -4.60
C MET A 309 -9.21 -18.40 -4.49
N ILE A 310 -9.83 -18.62 -3.32
CA ILE A 310 -11.24 -18.20 -3.07
C ILE A 310 -11.36 -16.69 -3.26
N MET A 311 -10.46 -15.90 -2.68
CA MET A 311 -10.48 -14.43 -2.84
C MET A 311 -10.31 -14.01 -4.30
N LEU A 312 -9.43 -14.67 -5.07
CA LEU A 312 -9.26 -14.36 -6.49
C LEU A 312 -10.51 -14.69 -7.32
N CYS A 313 -11.22 -15.77 -7.01
CA CYS A 313 -12.52 -16.07 -7.63
C CYS A 313 -13.55 -15.00 -7.29
N ILE A 314 -13.59 -14.50 -6.05
CA ILE A 314 -14.46 -13.38 -5.66
C ILE A 314 -14.04 -12.09 -6.39
N TRP A 315 -12.76 -11.82 -6.58
CA TRP A 315 -12.29 -10.66 -7.36
C TRP A 315 -12.73 -10.72 -8.83
N ILE A 316 -12.69 -11.90 -9.45
CA ILE A 316 -13.22 -12.10 -10.81
C ILE A 316 -14.73 -11.82 -10.84
N LEU A 317 -15.48 -12.33 -9.85
CA LEU A 317 -16.91 -12.05 -9.71
C LEU A 317 -17.17 -10.55 -9.52
N ILE A 318 -16.38 -9.84 -8.72
CA ILE A 318 -16.47 -8.39 -8.52
C ILE A 318 -16.32 -7.64 -9.83
N CYS A 319 -15.37 -8.01 -10.70
CA CYS A 319 -15.21 -7.39 -12.02
C CYS A 319 -16.49 -7.55 -12.88
N VAL A 320 -17.10 -8.73 -12.85
CA VAL A 320 -18.38 -9.00 -13.57
C VAL A 320 -19.51 -8.19 -12.96
N LEU A 321 -19.65 -8.18 -11.62
CA LEU A 321 -20.70 -7.42 -10.95
C LEU A 321 -20.54 -5.91 -11.19
N ALA A 322 -19.31 -5.37 -11.12
CA ALA A 322 -19.05 -3.96 -11.37
C ALA A 322 -19.35 -3.55 -12.83
N TYR A 323 -19.16 -4.46 -13.79
CA TYR A 323 -19.60 -4.25 -15.16
C TYR A 323 -21.14 -4.13 -15.26
N LEU A 324 -21.89 -4.93 -14.50
CA LEU A 324 -23.35 -5.03 -14.52
C LEU A 324 -24.08 -4.03 -13.60
N VAL A 325 -23.34 -3.32 -12.73
CA VAL A 325 -23.93 -2.35 -11.78
C VAL A 325 -24.52 -1.14 -12.51
N HIS A 326 -25.78 -0.78 -12.18
CA HIS A 326 -26.50 0.39 -12.71
C HIS A 326 -27.08 1.31 -11.63
N SER A 327 -27.01 0.93 -10.34
CA SER A 327 -27.53 1.75 -9.25
C SER A 327 -26.52 1.95 -8.13
N LYS A 328 -26.66 3.06 -7.40
CA LYS A 328 -25.83 3.37 -6.21
C LYS A 328 -25.92 2.27 -5.16
N THR A 329 -27.11 1.74 -4.89
CA THR A 329 -27.31 0.67 -3.90
C THR A 329 -26.56 -0.61 -4.27
N GLN A 330 -26.61 -1.03 -5.55
CA GLN A 330 -25.84 -2.17 -6.03
C GLN A 330 -24.33 -1.92 -5.88
N PHE A 331 -23.88 -0.69 -6.13
CA PHE A 331 -22.46 -0.34 -5.99
C PHE A 331 -21.99 -0.42 -4.54
N TYR A 332 -22.80 -0.02 -3.55
CA TYR A 332 -22.44 -0.19 -2.13
C TYR A 332 -22.23 -1.66 -1.75
N LEU A 333 -23.04 -2.58 -2.31
CA LEU A 333 -22.86 -4.02 -2.09
C LEU A 333 -21.56 -4.53 -2.72
N VAL A 334 -21.26 -4.10 -3.95
CA VAL A 334 -19.98 -4.43 -4.60
C VAL A 334 -18.79 -3.86 -3.81
N ALA A 335 -18.90 -2.62 -3.35
CA ALA A 335 -17.87 -1.99 -2.51
C ALA A 335 -17.65 -2.77 -1.20
N ALA A 336 -18.71 -3.26 -0.55
CA ALA A 336 -18.57 -4.11 0.62
C ALA A 336 -17.84 -5.43 0.32
N LEU A 337 -18.16 -6.08 -0.82
CA LEU A 337 -17.44 -7.28 -1.28
C LEU A 337 -15.96 -6.97 -1.55
N VAL A 338 -15.67 -5.85 -2.23
CA VAL A 338 -14.30 -5.37 -2.47
C VAL A 338 -13.57 -5.20 -1.13
N GLY A 339 -14.15 -4.48 -0.16
CA GLY A 339 -13.54 -4.28 1.16
C GLY A 339 -13.20 -5.61 1.83
N MET A 340 -14.13 -6.56 1.83
CA MET A 340 -13.94 -7.87 2.46
C MET A 340 -12.75 -8.64 1.87
N VAL A 341 -12.66 -8.75 0.53
CA VAL A 341 -11.55 -9.48 -0.09
C VAL A 341 -10.25 -8.68 -0.10
N LEU A 342 -10.33 -7.34 -0.10
CA LEU A 342 -9.15 -6.46 -0.04
C LEU A 342 -8.35 -6.68 1.24
N GLY A 343 -8.99 -6.59 2.40
CA GLY A 343 -8.32 -6.82 3.68
C GLY A 343 -7.70 -8.21 3.78
N GLY A 344 -8.42 -9.23 3.29
CA GLY A 344 -7.95 -10.60 3.25
C GLY A 344 -6.75 -10.82 2.33
N ILE A 345 -6.82 -10.34 1.08
CA ILE A 345 -5.76 -10.59 0.09
C ILE A 345 -4.46 -9.87 0.47
N GLN A 346 -4.53 -8.64 0.99
CA GLN A 346 -3.36 -7.90 1.45
C GLN A 346 -2.68 -8.60 2.62
N ALA A 347 -3.46 -8.98 3.65
CA ALA A 347 -2.93 -9.65 4.84
C ALA A 347 -2.32 -11.00 4.51
N LEU A 348 -2.99 -11.83 3.69
CA LEU A 348 -2.51 -13.16 3.35
C LEU A 348 -1.39 -13.15 2.33
N SER A 349 -1.31 -12.20 1.40
CA SER A 349 -0.20 -12.06 0.46
C SER A 349 1.13 -11.88 1.19
N ARG A 350 1.19 -10.93 2.13
CA ARG A 350 2.36 -10.66 2.97
C ARG A 350 2.75 -11.89 3.81
N SER A 351 1.77 -12.50 4.46
CA SER A 351 2.00 -13.68 5.28
C SER A 351 2.41 -14.91 4.45
N ALA A 352 1.74 -15.18 3.33
CA ALA A 352 2.05 -16.29 2.44
C ALA A 352 3.47 -16.16 1.86
N TYR A 353 3.86 -14.96 1.42
CA TYR A 353 5.21 -14.71 0.96
C TYR A 353 6.24 -14.98 2.04
N SER A 354 6.00 -14.50 3.27
CA SER A 354 6.88 -14.74 4.41
C SER A 354 7.07 -16.22 4.76
N LYS A 355 6.13 -17.10 4.36
CA LYS A 355 6.19 -18.55 4.60
C LYS A 355 6.92 -19.31 3.49
N ILE A 356 6.78 -18.85 2.24
CA ILE A 356 7.31 -19.54 1.07
C ILE A 356 8.80 -19.21 0.80
N ILE A 357 9.28 -18.05 1.28
CA ILE A 357 10.69 -17.66 1.17
C ILE A 357 11.58 -18.48 2.10
N PRO A 358 12.89 -18.66 1.74
CA PRO A 358 13.85 -19.31 2.63
C PRO A 358 13.97 -18.60 3.98
N THR A 359 14.12 -19.36 5.06
CA THR A 359 14.23 -18.81 6.43
C THR A 359 15.68 -18.40 6.72
N GLU A 360 16.18 -17.40 6.02
CA GLU A 360 17.51 -16.84 6.24
C GLU A 360 17.39 -15.41 6.77
N LYS A 361 17.57 -15.24 8.09
CA LYS A 361 17.41 -13.96 8.80
C LYS A 361 18.14 -12.77 8.13
N ASN A 362 19.27 -13.05 7.50
CA ASN A 362 20.10 -12.01 6.88
C ASN A 362 19.77 -11.72 5.41
N LEU A 363 18.68 -12.27 4.87
CA LEU A 363 18.21 -12.05 3.50
C LEU A 363 16.75 -11.60 3.42
N ASN A 364 16.05 -11.52 4.56
CA ASN A 364 14.62 -11.21 4.58
C ASN A 364 14.30 -9.87 3.92
N THR A 365 15.12 -8.82 4.18
CA THR A 365 14.87 -7.50 3.58
C THR A 365 15.09 -7.51 2.07
N CYS A 366 16.14 -8.20 1.59
CA CYS A 366 16.37 -8.38 0.15
C CYS A 366 15.23 -9.15 -0.51
N LEU A 367 14.74 -10.21 0.12
CA LEU A 367 13.62 -11.00 -0.42
C LEU A 367 12.33 -10.18 -0.48
N PHE A 368 12.00 -9.43 0.57
CA PHE A 368 10.84 -8.55 0.57
C PHE A 368 10.98 -7.37 -0.39
N SER A 369 12.17 -6.86 -0.66
CA SER A 369 12.35 -5.79 -1.66
C SER A 369 11.96 -6.24 -3.07
N PHE A 370 12.14 -7.52 -3.44
CA PHE A 370 11.62 -8.05 -4.71
C PHE A 370 10.09 -8.12 -4.73
N TYR A 371 9.47 -8.52 -3.62
CA TYR A 371 8.02 -8.52 -3.46
C TYR A 371 7.43 -7.12 -3.64
N ASP A 372 8.01 -6.12 -2.97
CA ASP A 372 7.53 -4.74 -3.04
C ASP A 372 7.82 -4.11 -4.40
N THR A 373 8.95 -4.42 -5.03
CA THR A 373 9.24 -3.95 -6.40
C THR A 373 8.17 -4.48 -7.38
N LEU A 374 7.79 -5.74 -7.28
CA LEU A 374 6.71 -6.30 -8.11
C LEU A 374 5.36 -5.68 -7.78
N TYR A 375 5.10 -5.36 -6.52
CA TYR A 375 3.90 -4.62 -6.13
C TYR A 375 3.83 -3.25 -6.80
N TYR A 376 4.92 -2.46 -6.79
CA TYR A 376 4.94 -1.15 -7.44
C TYR A 376 4.80 -1.24 -8.96
N LEU A 377 5.47 -2.20 -9.59
CA LEU A 377 5.32 -2.47 -11.02
C LEU A 377 3.89 -2.92 -11.36
N SER A 378 3.21 -3.63 -10.46
CA SER A 378 1.83 -4.06 -10.66
C SER A 378 0.86 -2.88 -10.70
N ILE A 379 1.06 -1.86 -9.85
CA ILE A 379 0.26 -0.62 -9.86
C ILE A 379 0.34 0.05 -11.22
N ILE A 380 1.57 0.23 -11.73
CA ILE A 380 1.82 0.85 -13.04
C ILE A 380 1.12 0.06 -14.15
N SER A 381 1.31 -1.26 -14.16
CA SER A 381 0.75 -2.13 -15.22
C SER A 381 -0.77 -2.16 -15.21
N GLY A 382 -1.39 -2.25 -14.03
CA GLY A 382 -2.83 -2.31 -13.89
C GLY A 382 -3.51 -1.00 -14.27
N THR A 383 -3.01 0.13 -13.76
CA THR A 383 -3.56 1.47 -14.05
C THR A 383 -3.37 1.85 -15.53
N PHE A 384 -2.23 1.49 -16.12
CA PHE A 384 -1.95 1.69 -17.54
C PHE A 384 -2.93 0.90 -18.44
N THR A 385 -3.13 -0.39 -18.13
CA THR A 385 -4.09 -1.23 -18.86
C THR A 385 -5.51 -0.68 -18.77
N PHE A 386 -5.94 -0.28 -17.57
CA PHE A 386 -7.24 0.34 -17.37
C PHE A 386 -7.41 1.62 -18.21
N GLY A 387 -6.40 2.48 -18.21
CA GLY A 387 -6.39 3.72 -18.98
C GLY A 387 -6.49 3.48 -20.48
N ILE A 388 -5.67 2.57 -21.02
CA ILE A 388 -5.70 2.23 -22.46
C ILE A 388 -7.05 1.65 -22.87
N VAL A 389 -7.58 0.66 -22.13
CA VAL A 389 -8.89 0.06 -22.47
C VAL A 389 -9.99 1.10 -22.40
N GLY A 390 -9.96 1.99 -21.38
CA GLY A 390 -10.92 3.09 -21.27
C GLY A 390 -10.86 4.05 -22.45
N GLN A 391 -9.66 4.40 -22.91
CA GLN A 391 -9.47 5.29 -24.06
C GLN A 391 -9.91 4.65 -25.38
N LEU A 392 -9.58 3.36 -25.59
CA LEU A 392 -9.92 2.65 -26.81
C LEU A 392 -11.43 2.34 -26.93
N THR A 393 -12.09 2.08 -25.80
CA THR A 393 -13.51 1.66 -25.78
C THR A 393 -14.47 2.77 -25.41
N GLY A 394 -13.99 3.91 -24.90
CA GLY A 394 -14.81 5.01 -24.38
C GLY A 394 -15.60 4.67 -23.12
N SER A 395 -15.36 3.50 -22.49
CA SER A 395 -16.15 2.97 -21.38
C SER A 395 -15.27 2.54 -20.21
N MET A 396 -15.53 3.10 -19.03
CA MET A 396 -14.88 2.64 -17.80
C MET A 396 -15.32 1.24 -17.40
N ARG A 397 -16.51 0.80 -17.77
CA ARG A 397 -17.02 -0.56 -17.52
C ARG A 397 -16.17 -1.60 -18.24
N ASN A 398 -15.78 -1.34 -19.50
CA ASN A 398 -14.89 -2.22 -20.25
C ASN A 398 -13.48 -2.25 -19.61
N SER A 399 -13.03 -1.14 -19.05
CA SER A 399 -11.77 -1.10 -18.30
C SER A 399 -11.83 -1.98 -17.05
N VAL A 400 -12.92 -1.94 -16.30
CA VAL A 400 -13.08 -2.78 -15.08
C VAL A 400 -13.11 -4.27 -15.44
N ILE A 401 -13.86 -4.67 -16.47
CA ILE A 401 -13.92 -6.10 -16.85
C ILE A 401 -12.56 -6.60 -17.35
N SER A 402 -11.75 -5.74 -17.98
CA SER A 402 -10.41 -6.10 -18.44
C SER A 402 -9.46 -6.46 -17.28
N LEU A 403 -9.69 -5.92 -16.08
CA LEU A 403 -8.93 -6.30 -14.88
C LEU A 403 -9.14 -7.77 -14.48
N GLY A 404 -10.26 -8.37 -14.90
CA GLY A 404 -10.52 -9.79 -14.73
C GLY A 404 -9.43 -10.67 -15.32
N ILE A 405 -8.75 -10.25 -16.39
CA ILE A 405 -7.63 -10.96 -17.01
C ILE A 405 -6.46 -11.10 -16.03
N PHE A 406 -6.17 -10.04 -15.27
CA PHE A 406 -5.12 -10.06 -14.26
C PHE A 406 -5.46 -11.02 -13.11
N PHE A 407 -6.72 -11.05 -12.64
CA PHE A 407 -7.15 -11.98 -11.61
C PHE A 407 -7.12 -13.43 -12.09
N ILE A 408 -7.54 -13.70 -13.33
CA ILE A 408 -7.48 -15.03 -13.95
C ILE A 408 -6.01 -15.49 -14.07
N ALA A 409 -5.12 -14.63 -14.58
CA ALA A 409 -3.69 -14.94 -14.65
C ALA A 409 -3.09 -15.22 -13.27
N GLY A 410 -3.44 -14.37 -12.28
CA GLY A 410 -3.06 -14.56 -10.89
C GLY A 410 -3.51 -15.92 -10.34
N LEU A 411 -4.76 -16.31 -10.61
CA LEU A 411 -5.32 -17.59 -10.20
C LEU A 411 -4.59 -18.77 -10.85
N ILE A 412 -4.28 -18.69 -12.15
CA ILE A 412 -3.54 -19.70 -12.88
C ILE A 412 -2.13 -19.89 -12.31
N PHE A 413 -1.39 -18.82 -12.08
CA PHE A 413 -0.06 -18.90 -11.48
C PHE A 413 -0.11 -19.43 -10.04
N LEU A 414 -1.06 -18.97 -9.21
CA LEU A 414 -1.23 -19.45 -7.85
C LEU A 414 -1.59 -20.94 -7.79
N SER A 415 -2.37 -21.44 -8.76
CA SER A 415 -2.74 -22.85 -8.84
C SER A 415 -1.52 -23.77 -8.99
N ARG A 416 -0.45 -23.28 -9.64
CA ARG A 416 0.80 -24.02 -9.85
C ARG A 416 1.73 -24.06 -8.63
N VAL A 417 1.55 -23.21 -7.65
CA VAL A 417 2.30 -23.24 -6.39
C VAL A 417 1.90 -24.48 -5.61
N LYS A 418 2.86 -25.24 -5.07
CA LYS A 418 2.56 -26.42 -4.25
C LYS A 418 1.97 -26.03 -2.90
N LYS A 419 0.97 -26.75 -2.43
CA LYS A 419 0.37 -26.52 -1.10
C LYS A 419 1.39 -26.69 0.04
N SER A 420 2.30 -27.65 -0.09
CA SER A 420 3.35 -27.92 0.89
C SER A 420 4.33 -26.76 1.08
N SER A 421 4.44 -25.85 0.12
CA SER A 421 5.34 -24.68 0.21
C SER A 421 4.90 -23.63 1.23
N PHE A 422 3.63 -23.66 1.67
CA PHE A 422 3.08 -22.82 2.74
C PHE A 422 3.09 -23.49 4.11
N ILE A 423 3.54 -24.74 4.18
CA ILE A 423 3.66 -25.52 5.42
C ILE A 423 5.14 -25.65 5.71
N HIS A 424 5.64 -24.98 6.74
CA HIS A 424 7.00 -25.26 7.22
C HIS A 424 7.07 -26.68 7.76
N LYS A 425 8.01 -27.47 7.23
CA LYS A 425 8.43 -28.74 7.85
C LYS A 425 9.21 -28.47 9.12
#